data_63e992c330f0e66dfa6872181e7017f8
#
_entry.id   63e992c330f0e66dfa6872181e7017f8
#
_cell.length_a   1.000
_cell.length_b   1.000
_cell.length_c   1.000
_cell.angle_alpha   90.00
_cell.angle_beta   90.00
_cell.angle_gamma   90.00
#
_symmetry.space_group_name_H-M   'P 1'
#
loop_
_entity.id
_entity.type
_entity.pdbx_description
1 polymer ?
#
loop_
_entity_poly.entity_id
_entity_poly.type
_entity_poly.pdbx_seq_one_letter_code
_entity_poly.pdbx_strand_id
1 'polypeptide(L)'
;MEPNHPRGPGSAEARLLRRAVELKRVSRRTFLIGAGSASLLAADMLFTRRVQTERRVTRILEVPDDVAERYYPYASWILFPGYKTSWEEAQWILNALRGSLNKRGQLAAVGYSNEGLDIDEVVIAVIEHARAHNLTTLYFYGHSFGGMVATQVAARLRELHGVEVAFILLDSSPASRHDVLDQSWFEGVVLLYESGFRFPTVLRGGYELGERMLHKDERSWGQIVDQSLEQLSPIAPSSVLIQSESAYIYHFEASRFVGKLGNTKMAFIGNPRDKTVDYETARDTWSLTFQANMVSDDLRTDGARPEHASPGWSPFVYRPIIEKLQDELFPLPGGGGKMTAF
;
A
#
# COMPACT_ATOMS: atom_id res chain seq x y z
N MET A 1 -9.69 -53.72 -69.38
CA MET A 1 -8.48 -52.85 -69.19
C MET A 1 -8.95 -51.40 -69.26
N GLU A 2 -9.20 -50.76 -68.14
CA GLU A 2 -9.50 -49.33 -68.10
C GLU A 2 -8.22 -48.56 -67.73
N PRO A 3 -7.97 -47.40 -68.30
CA PRO A 3 -6.76 -46.65 -68.06
C PRO A 3 -6.90 -45.77 -66.78
N ASN A 4 -5.94 -45.95 -65.92
CA ASN A 4 -5.75 -45.20 -64.69
C ASN A 4 -5.35 -43.73 -65.00
N HIS A 5 -6.17 -42.73 -64.65
CA HIS A 5 -5.83 -41.31 -64.73
C HIS A 5 -5.06 -40.89 -63.49
N PRO A 6 -3.92 -40.23 -63.60
CA PRO A 6 -3.18 -39.71 -62.46
C PRO A 6 -3.87 -38.46 -61.90
N ARG A 7 -4.19 -38.49 -60.63
CA ARG A 7 -4.66 -37.29 -59.85
C ARG A 7 -3.50 -36.33 -59.76
N GLY A 8 -3.61 -35.18 -60.37
CA GLY A 8 -2.60 -34.12 -60.29
C GLY A 8 -2.51 -33.49 -58.93
N PRO A 9 -1.32 -33.01 -58.51
CA PRO A 9 -1.03 -32.42 -57.22
C PRO A 9 -1.45 -30.94 -57.12
N GLY A 10 -2.69 -30.61 -57.46
CA GLY A 10 -3.14 -29.20 -57.53
C GLY A 10 -4.11 -28.73 -56.47
N SER A 11 -4.56 -29.61 -55.55
CA SER A 11 -5.71 -29.26 -54.69
C SER A 11 -5.40 -28.66 -53.31
N ALA A 12 -4.21 -28.85 -52.81
CA ALA A 12 -3.83 -28.32 -51.47
C ALA A 12 -3.21 -26.93 -51.57
N GLU A 13 -2.31 -26.72 -52.51
CA GLU A 13 -1.69 -25.40 -52.76
C GLU A 13 -2.71 -24.38 -53.29
N ALA A 14 -3.61 -24.77 -54.18
CA ALA A 14 -4.70 -23.92 -54.67
C ALA A 14 -5.68 -23.54 -53.54
N ARG A 15 -5.89 -24.40 -52.54
CA ARG A 15 -6.71 -24.07 -51.35
C ARG A 15 -5.99 -23.14 -50.41
N LEU A 16 -4.68 -23.29 -50.21
CA LEU A 16 -3.87 -22.36 -49.39
C LEU A 16 -3.76 -20.97 -50.04
N LEU A 17 -3.58 -20.92 -51.37
CA LEU A 17 -3.56 -19.65 -52.11
C LEU A 17 -4.93 -18.97 -52.11
N ARG A 18 -6.05 -19.68 -52.21
CA ARG A 18 -7.40 -19.10 -52.08
C ARG A 18 -7.64 -18.57 -50.64
N ARG A 19 -7.23 -19.29 -49.60
CA ARG A 19 -7.30 -18.78 -48.21
C ARG A 19 -6.41 -17.56 -47.99
N ALA A 20 -5.22 -17.52 -48.57
CA ALA A 20 -4.33 -16.35 -48.51
C ALA A 20 -4.88 -15.12 -49.26
N VAL A 21 -5.64 -15.34 -50.35
CA VAL A 21 -6.30 -14.27 -51.11
C VAL A 21 -7.60 -13.81 -50.42
N GLU A 22 -8.32 -14.69 -49.74
CA GLU A 22 -9.48 -14.32 -48.93
C GLU A 22 -9.09 -13.47 -47.69
N LEU A 23 -7.91 -13.69 -47.11
CA LEU A 23 -7.33 -12.82 -46.06
C LEU A 23 -6.99 -11.41 -46.58
N LYS A 24 -6.90 -11.17 -47.88
CA LYS A 24 -6.64 -9.84 -48.45
C LYS A 24 -7.87 -8.93 -48.54
N ARG A 25 -9.07 -9.39 -48.20
CA ARG A 25 -10.27 -8.54 -48.12
C ARG A 25 -10.65 -8.18 -46.67
N VAL A 26 -9.67 -7.82 -45.86
CA VAL A 26 -9.96 -7.09 -44.60
C VAL A 26 -10.55 -5.75 -45.00
N SER A 27 -11.82 -5.50 -44.68
CA SER A 27 -12.44 -4.23 -45.00
C SER A 27 -11.63 -3.10 -44.33
N ARG A 28 -11.58 -1.93 -44.99
CA ARG A 28 -10.91 -0.74 -44.40
C ARG A 28 -11.36 -0.48 -42.97
N ARG A 29 -12.63 -0.76 -42.68
CA ARG A 29 -13.22 -0.64 -41.36
C ARG A 29 -12.63 -1.63 -40.35
N THR A 30 -12.50 -2.92 -40.75
CA THR A 30 -11.88 -3.97 -39.90
C THR A 30 -10.40 -3.71 -39.68
N PHE A 31 -9.70 -3.20 -40.71
CA PHE A 31 -8.30 -2.79 -40.61
C PHE A 31 -8.13 -1.61 -39.66
N LEU A 32 -8.96 -0.57 -39.77
CA LEU A 32 -8.91 0.60 -38.87
C LEU A 32 -9.28 0.25 -37.42
N ILE A 33 -10.27 -0.62 -37.20
CA ILE A 33 -10.60 -1.12 -35.87
C ILE A 33 -9.46 -1.97 -35.33
N GLY A 34 -8.89 -2.86 -36.11
CA GLY A 34 -7.76 -3.70 -35.71
C GLY A 34 -6.50 -2.89 -35.42
N ALA A 35 -6.18 -1.91 -36.26
CA ALA A 35 -5.05 -0.99 -36.05
C ALA A 35 -5.28 -0.08 -34.81
N GLY A 36 -6.49 0.43 -34.63
CA GLY A 36 -6.85 1.21 -33.45
C GLY A 36 -6.73 0.38 -32.15
N SER A 37 -7.26 -0.84 -32.16
CA SER A 37 -7.14 -1.76 -31.02
C SER A 37 -5.69 -2.16 -30.74
N ALA A 38 -4.89 -2.42 -31.76
CA ALA A 38 -3.47 -2.72 -31.61
C ALA A 38 -2.68 -1.54 -31.08
N SER A 39 -3.02 -0.31 -31.51
CA SER A 39 -2.39 0.91 -31.01
C SER A 39 -2.74 1.18 -29.55
N LEU A 40 -3.98 0.94 -29.14
CA LEU A 40 -4.41 1.05 -27.73
C LEU A 40 -3.71 0.00 -26.86
N LEU A 41 -3.62 -1.25 -27.31
CA LEU A 41 -2.88 -2.30 -26.61
C LEU A 41 -1.39 -1.97 -26.50
N ALA A 42 -0.77 -1.46 -27.56
CA ALA A 42 0.62 -1.05 -27.52
C ALA A 42 0.85 0.13 -26.55
N ALA A 43 -0.04 1.11 -26.56
CA ALA A 43 0.01 2.23 -25.62
C ALA A 43 -0.17 1.76 -24.16
N ASP A 44 -1.12 0.87 -23.91
CA ASP A 44 -1.33 0.26 -22.60
C ASP A 44 -0.10 -0.56 -22.15
N MET A 45 0.48 -1.36 -23.03
CA MET A 45 1.70 -2.12 -22.74
C MET A 45 2.90 -1.19 -22.44
N LEU A 46 3.05 -0.10 -23.18
CA LEU A 46 4.12 0.89 -22.94
C LEU A 46 3.91 1.63 -21.62
N PHE A 47 2.68 2.03 -21.35
CA PHE A 47 2.30 2.65 -20.07
C PHE A 47 2.57 1.70 -18.91
N THR A 48 2.08 0.47 -18.99
CA THR A 48 2.31 -0.57 -17.98
C THR A 48 3.81 -0.80 -17.73
N ARG A 49 4.59 -0.93 -18.81
CA ARG A 49 6.04 -1.08 -18.72
C ARG A 49 6.71 0.10 -18.03
N ARG A 50 6.31 1.32 -18.35
CA ARG A 50 6.84 2.53 -17.73
C ARG A 50 6.53 2.56 -16.25
N VAL A 51 5.26 2.39 -15.88
CA VAL A 51 4.82 2.34 -14.48
C VAL A 51 5.56 1.25 -13.70
N GLN A 52 5.65 0.05 -14.24
CA GLN A 52 6.36 -1.05 -13.59
C GLN A 52 7.86 -0.76 -13.44
N THR A 53 8.48 -0.07 -14.40
CA THR A 53 9.90 0.32 -14.32
C THR A 53 10.12 1.40 -13.26
N GLU A 54 9.24 2.38 -13.16
CA GLU A 54 9.30 3.45 -12.16
C GLU A 54 9.15 2.91 -10.72
N ARG A 55 8.42 1.80 -10.56
CA ARG A 55 8.16 1.16 -9.25
C ARG A 55 9.13 0.05 -8.88
N ARG A 56 10.27 -0.07 -9.55
CA ARG A 56 11.32 -1.04 -9.18
C ARG A 56 12.15 -0.63 -7.98
N VAL A 57 12.03 0.61 -7.55
CA VAL A 57 12.79 1.18 -6.42
C VAL A 57 11.81 1.75 -5.41
N THR A 58 12.09 1.53 -4.15
CA THR A 58 11.38 2.20 -3.06
C THR A 58 11.59 3.72 -3.13
N ARG A 59 10.52 4.49 -2.99
CA ARG A 59 10.57 5.96 -3.06
C ARG A 59 9.68 6.61 -2.02
N ILE A 60 9.99 7.85 -1.69
CA ILE A 60 9.06 8.71 -0.96
C ILE A 60 8.20 9.47 -1.96
N LEU A 61 6.89 9.33 -1.81
CA LEU A 61 5.85 9.93 -2.63
C LEU A 61 5.35 11.19 -1.94
N GLU A 62 5.77 12.34 -2.42
CA GLU A 62 5.36 13.61 -1.84
C GLU A 62 3.92 13.95 -2.22
N VAL A 63 3.21 14.55 -1.28
CA VAL A 63 1.87 15.10 -1.47
C VAL A 63 1.95 16.60 -1.16
N PRO A 64 2.20 17.45 -2.17
CA PRO A 64 2.45 18.86 -1.98
C PRO A 64 1.31 19.57 -1.23
N ASP A 65 1.68 20.44 -0.28
CA ASP A 65 0.75 21.20 0.53
C ASP A 65 1.37 22.55 0.92
N ASP A 66 0.91 23.62 0.28
CA ASP A 66 1.45 24.99 0.44
C ASP A 66 1.38 25.48 1.91
N VAL A 67 0.39 25.01 2.67
CA VAL A 67 0.23 25.36 4.08
C VAL A 67 1.30 24.68 4.91
N ALA A 68 1.47 23.37 4.72
CA ALA A 68 2.48 22.60 5.44
C ALA A 68 3.90 23.05 5.09
N GLU A 69 4.19 23.29 3.79
CA GLU A 69 5.50 23.79 3.35
C GLU A 69 5.83 25.15 3.96
N ARG A 70 4.84 26.02 4.06
CA ARG A 70 5.03 27.38 4.61
C ARG A 70 5.21 27.40 6.13
N TYR A 71 4.42 26.61 6.86
CA TYR A 71 4.36 26.70 8.32
C TYR A 71 5.18 25.63 9.03
N TYR A 72 5.46 24.49 8.34
CA TYR A 72 6.20 23.34 8.89
C TYR A 72 7.29 22.86 7.92
N PRO A 73 8.17 23.74 7.42
CA PRO A 73 9.13 23.40 6.38
C PRO A 73 10.13 22.30 6.79
N TYR A 74 10.31 22.09 8.09
CA TYR A 74 11.29 21.14 8.63
C TYR A 74 10.65 19.91 9.30
N ALA A 75 9.35 19.71 9.14
CA ALA A 75 8.63 18.58 9.71
C ALA A 75 7.86 17.84 8.61
N SER A 76 7.80 16.51 8.67
CA SER A 76 7.05 15.71 7.72
C SER A 76 6.36 14.52 8.39
N TRP A 77 5.12 14.29 7.99
CA TRP A 77 4.43 13.02 8.16
C TRP A 77 4.80 12.10 7.00
N ILE A 78 5.22 10.89 7.34
CA ILE A 78 5.48 9.83 6.36
C ILE A 78 4.51 8.69 6.62
N LEU A 79 3.60 8.46 5.67
CA LEU A 79 2.69 7.31 5.69
C LEU A 79 3.44 6.05 5.24
N PHE A 80 3.36 5.03 6.06
CA PHE A 80 3.70 3.66 5.72
C PHE A 80 2.40 2.92 5.39
N PRO A 81 2.14 2.65 4.11
CA PRO A 81 0.87 2.09 3.69
C PRO A 81 0.72 0.63 4.11
N GLY A 82 -0.54 0.18 4.17
CA GLY A 82 -0.90 -1.18 4.52
C GLY A 82 -0.55 -2.20 3.43
N TYR A 83 -0.78 -3.47 3.75
CA TYR A 83 -0.62 -4.60 2.85
C TYR A 83 -1.42 -4.43 1.56
N LYS A 84 -0.79 -4.68 0.42
CA LYS A 84 -1.38 -4.56 -0.93
C LYS A 84 -1.80 -3.13 -1.34
N THR A 85 -1.38 -2.11 -0.62
CA THR A 85 -1.71 -0.72 -0.95
C THR A 85 -0.85 -0.22 -2.13
N SER A 86 -1.48 0.33 -3.15
CA SER A 86 -0.76 0.95 -4.27
C SER A 86 -0.18 2.32 -3.91
N TRP A 87 0.74 2.84 -4.73
CA TRP A 87 1.30 4.17 -4.55
C TRP A 87 0.22 5.27 -4.60
N GLU A 88 -0.72 5.14 -5.52
CA GLU A 88 -1.84 6.08 -5.69
C GLU A 88 -2.79 6.03 -4.49
N GLU A 89 -3.06 4.84 -3.97
CA GLU A 89 -3.90 4.66 -2.79
C GLU A 89 -3.24 5.27 -1.55
N ALA A 90 -1.93 5.10 -1.38
CA ALA A 90 -1.18 5.75 -0.31
C ALA A 90 -1.29 7.28 -0.36
N GLN A 91 -1.13 7.88 -1.55
CA GLN A 91 -1.32 9.32 -1.74
C GLN A 91 -2.77 9.75 -1.54
N TRP A 92 -3.74 8.93 -1.93
CA TRP A 92 -5.16 9.18 -1.69
C TRP A 92 -5.50 9.19 -0.20
N ILE A 93 -4.97 8.24 0.59
CA ILE A 93 -5.11 8.22 2.06
C ILE A 93 -4.58 9.52 2.66
N LEU A 94 -3.39 9.96 2.29
CA LEU A 94 -2.83 11.23 2.76
C LEU A 94 -3.70 12.42 2.37
N ASN A 95 -4.19 12.46 1.13
CA ASN A 95 -5.10 13.52 0.70
C ASN A 95 -6.41 13.53 1.50
N ALA A 96 -6.95 12.36 1.84
CA ALA A 96 -8.12 12.24 2.69
C ALA A 96 -7.88 12.76 4.11
N LEU A 97 -6.69 12.53 4.67
CA LEU A 97 -6.30 12.97 6.03
C LEU A 97 -5.60 14.35 6.04
N ARG A 98 -5.38 14.97 4.88
CA ARG A 98 -4.62 16.22 4.70
C ARG A 98 -4.97 17.28 5.74
N GLY A 99 -6.27 17.57 5.92
CA GLY A 99 -6.72 18.66 6.79
C GLY A 99 -6.33 18.54 8.25
N SER A 100 -5.96 17.31 8.72
CA SER A 100 -5.43 17.11 10.07
C SER A 100 -3.91 17.00 10.10
N LEU A 101 -3.31 16.23 9.18
CA LEU A 101 -1.87 15.99 9.20
C LEU A 101 -1.04 17.22 8.83
N ASN A 102 -1.50 18.05 7.87
CA ASN A 102 -0.79 19.26 7.43
C ASN A 102 -0.66 20.36 8.50
N LYS A 103 -1.35 20.18 9.64
CA LYS A 103 -1.25 21.08 10.79
C LYS A 103 0.06 20.92 11.60
N ARG A 104 0.90 19.94 11.28
CA ARG A 104 2.16 19.64 11.98
C ARG A 104 3.32 19.26 11.08
N GLY A 105 3.11 19.09 9.78
CA GLY A 105 4.19 18.71 8.86
C GLY A 105 3.75 18.58 7.42
N GLN A 106 4.72 18.51 6.53
CA GLN A 106 4.55 18.16 5.13
C GLN A 106 4.06 16.72 5.01
N LEU A 107 3.52 16.33 3.86
CA LEU A 107 2.90 15.04 3.66
C LEU A 107 3.67 14.21 2.65
N ALA A 108 4.06 13.02 3.05
CA ALA A 108 4.72 12.06 2.18
C ALA A 108 4.29 10.63 2.52
N ALA A 109 4.42 9.70 1.57
CA ALA A 109 4.17 8.28 1.77
C ALA A 109 5.33 7.43 1.27
N VAL A 110 5.53 6.26 1.83
CA VAL A 110 6.43 5.26 1.28
C VAL A 110 5.75 4.56 0.10
N GLY A 111 6.38 4.61 -1.05
CA GLY A 111 6.03 3.77 -2.19
C GLY A 111 6.96 2.57 -2.24
N TYR A 112 6.48 1.40 -1.83
CA TYR A 112 7.29 0.17 -1.83
C TYR A 112 7.65 -0.28 -3.23
N SER A 113 8.82 -0.92 -3.35
CA SER A 113 9.32 -1.46 -4.62
C SER A 113 8.50 -2.66 -5.09
N ASN A 114 8.19 -2.72 -6.40
CA ASN A 114 7.57 -3.88 -7.01
C ASN A 114 8.51 -5.11 -7.12
N GLU A 115 9.80 -4.95 -6.86
CA GLU A 115 10.78 -6.06 -6.80
C GLU A 115 10.72 -6.81 -5.44
N GLY A 116 9.99 -6.26 -4.47
CA GLY A 116 9.77 -6.80 -3.13
C GLY A 116 10.03 -5.76 -2.04
N LEU A 117 9.63 -6.09 -0.82
CA LEU A 117 9.90 -5.26 0.35
C LEU A 117 11.35 -5.44 0.79
N ASP A 118 12.09 -4.35 0.84
CA ASP A 118 13.42 -4.25 1.44
C ASP A 118 13.44 -3.10 2.46
N ILE A 119 13.62 -3.43 3.72
CA ILE A 119 13.62 -2.45 4.81
C ILE A 119 14.80 -1.48 4.71
N ASP A 120 15.95 -1.92 4.24
CA ASP A 120 17.12 -1.06 4.10
C ASP A 120 16.91 -0.04 2.96
N GLU A 121 16.25 -0.42 1.86
CA GLU A 121 15.82 0.53 0.84
C GLU A 121 14.82 1.56 1.40
N VAL A 122 13.87 1.13 2.25
CA VAL A 122 12.92 2.05 2.89
C VAL A 122 13.65 3.03 3.81
N VAL A 123 14.60 2.57 4.62
CA VAL A 123 15.42 3.43 5.49
C VAL A 123 16.21 4.45 4.65
N ILE A 124 16.84 4.00 3.57
CA ILE A 124 17.59 4.88 2.65
C ILE A 124 16.65 5.93 2.06
N ALA A 125 15.49 5.54 1.53
CA ALA A 125 14.53 6.47 0.95
C ALA A 125 14.06 7.53 1.96
N VAL A 126 13.79 7.15 3.21
CA VAL A 126 13.37 8.07 4.27
C VAL A 126 14.50 9.05 4.64
N ILE A 127 15.73 8.57 4.82
CA ILE A 127 16.84 9.45 5.20
C ILE A 127 17.27 10.39 4.06
N GLU A 128 17.21 9.93 2.81
CA GLU A 128 17.47 10.78 1.65
C GLU A 128 16.41 11.88 1.52
N HIS A 129 15.13 11.55 1.68
CA HIS A 129 14.04 12.52 1.71
C HIS A 129 14.24 13.54 2.84
N ALA A 130 14.54 13.07 4.05
CA ALA A 130 14.77 13.95 5.18
C ALA A 130 15.93 14.94 4.93
N ARG A 131 17.02 14.47 4.31
CA ARG A 131 18.17 15.32 3.96
C ARG A 131 17.85 16.30 2.83
N ALA A 132 17.17 15.85 1.78
CA ALA A 132 16.81 16.68 0.64
C ALA A 132 15.92 17.87 1.03
N HIS A 133 15.04 17.68 2.01
CA HIS A 133 14.11 18.70 2.50
C HIS A 133 14.56 19.35 3.82
N ASN A 134 15.77 19.05 4.32
CA ASN A 134 16.29 19.54 5.60
C ASN A 134 15.34 19.27 6.78
N LEU A 135 14.65 18.13 6.78
CA LEU A 135 13.71 17.77 7.82
C LEU A 135 14.45 17.48 9.15
N THR A 136 13.99 18.10 10.19
CA THR A 136 14.48 17.90 11.57
C THR A 136 13.50 17.11 12.43
N THR A 137 12.25 16.98 11.97
CA THR A 137 11.19 16.29 12.69
C THR A 137 10.45 15.34 11.75
N LEU A 138 10.44 14.07 12.10
CA LEU A 138 9.71 13.03 11.37
C LEU A 138 8.59 12.48 12.24
N TYR A 139 7.39 12.42 11.65
CA TYR A 139 6.23 11.72 12.19
C TYR A 139 5.88 10.57 11.25
N PHE A 140 5.65 9.40 11.81
CA PHE A 140 5.27 8.22 11.04
C PHE A 140 3.81 7.90 11.28
N TYR A 141 3.09 7.62 10.21
CA TYR A 141 1.75 7.06 10.22
C TYR A 141 1.81 5.66 9.60
N GLY A 142 1.69 4.64 10.41
CA GLY A 142 1.70 3.26 9.93
C GLY A 142 0.30 2.66 9.94
N HIS A 143 -0.27 2.41 8.75
CA HIS A 143 -1.54 1.74 8.64
C HIS A 143 -1.34 0.23 8.49
N SER A 144 -2.01 -0.57 9.33
CA SER A 144 -1.96 -2.04 9.27
C SER A 144 -0.51 -2.56 9.25
N PHE A 145 -0.14 -3.39 8.27
CA PHE A 145 1.24 -3.80 7.98
C PHE A 145 2.26 -2.63 8.02
N GLY A 146 1.85 -1.45 7.56
CA GLY A 146 2.71 -0.27 7.55
C GLY A 146 3.20 0.16 8.93
N GLY A 147 2.47 -0.12 10.01
CA GLY A 147 2.94 0.17 11.37
C GLY A 147 4.07 -0.74 11.83
N MET A 148 4.08 -1.99 11.38
CA MET A 148 5.21 -2.90 11.59
C MET A 148 6.48 -2.35 10.93
N VAL A 149 6.36 -1.95 9.64
CA VAL A 149 7.47 -1.37 8.87
C VAL A 149 7.95 -0.06 9.48
N ALA A 150 7.02 0.86 9.82
CA ALA A 150 7.33 2.14 10.45
C ALA A 150 8.15 1.98 11.73
N THR A 151 7.78 1.01 12.57
CA THR A 151 8.48 0.71 13.84
C THR A 151 9.91 0.22 13.57
N GLN A 152 10.10 -0.71 12.64
CA GLN A 152 11.43 -1.21 12.28
C GLN A 152 12.28 -0.12 11.63
N VAL A 153 11.71 0.67 10.72
CA VAL A 153 12.42 1.78 10.06
C VAL A 153 12.84 2.84 11.09
N ALA A 154 11.98 3.20 12.05
CA ALA A 154 12.34 4.13 13.13
C ALA A 154 13.52 3.60 13.95
N ALA A 155 13.50 2.33 14.33
CA ALA A 155 14.61 1.69 15.05
C ALA A 155 15.92 1.72 14.24
N ARG A 156 15.86 1.42 12.93
CA ARG A 156 17.03 1.42 12.04
C ARG A 156 17.56 2.83 11.77
N LEU A 157 16.70 3.83 11.60
CA LEU A 157 17.09 5.23 11.46
C LEU A 157 17.89 5.71 12.68
N ARG A 158 17.41 5.36 13.89
CA ARG A 158 18.12 5.69 15.11
C ARG A 158 19.45 4.96 15.24
N GLU A 159 19.47 3.66 14.96
CA GLU A 159 20.66 2.80 15.08
C GLU A 159 21.75 3.20 14.06
N LEU A 160 21.39 3.40 12.78
CA LEU A 160 22.35 3.57 11.68
C LEU A 160 22.67 5.04 11.39
N HIS A 161 21.74 5.96 11.64
CA HIS A 161 21.87 7.35 11.23
C HIS A 161 21.75 8.35 12.39
N GLY A 162 21.47 7.88 13.62
CA GLY A 162 21.25 8.74 14.77
C GLY A 162 20.01 9.62 14.65
N VAL A 163 19.10 9.30 13.75
CA VAL A 163 17.84 10.04 13.53
C VAL A 163 16.73 9.42 14.36
N GLU A 164 16.19 10.21 15.27
CA GLU A 164 15.07 9.81 16.12
C GLU A 164 13.76 10.32 15.52
N VAL A 165 12.80 9.42 15.33
CA VAL A 165 11.44 9.74 14.91
C VAL A 165 10.68 10.31 16.09
N ALA A 166 10.04 11.47 15.93
CA ALA A 166 9.35 12.14 17.03
C ALA A 166 8.10 11.39 17.49
N PHE A 167 7.39 10.77 16.52
CA PHE A 167 6.12 10.10 16.81
C PHE A 167 5.78 9.02 15.78
N ILE A 168 5.19 7.92 16.24
CA ILE A 168 4.61 6.86 15.40
C ILE A 168 3.15 6.69 15.77
N LEU A 169 2.25 6.93 14.83
CA LEU A 169 0.83 6.57 14.93
C LEU A 169 0.62 5.20 14.29
N LEU A 170 0.25 4.23 15.10
CA LEU A 170 -0.08 2.87 14.69
C LEU A 170 -1.59 2.77 14.46
N ASP A 171 -2.01 2.64 13.21
CA ASP A 171 -3.41 2.55 12.82
C ASP A 171 -3.78 1.12 12.42
N SER A 172 -4.61 0.46 13.22
CA SER A 172 -5.04 -0.94 13.01
C SER A 172 -3.85 -1.88 12.72
N SER A 173 -2.71 -1.60 13.37
CA SER A 173 -1.44 -2.27 13.07
C SER A 173 -1.25 -3.48 13.98
N PRO A 174 -1.01 -4.69 13.43
CA PRO A 174 -0.64 -5.85 14.24
C PRO A 174 0.78 -5.69 14.80
N ALA A 175 1.02 -6.17 16.02
CA ALA A 175 2.35 -6.20 16.66
C ALA A 175 3.10 -7.50 16.35
N SER A 176 2.38 -8.50 15.88
CA SER A 176 2.88 -9.79 15.42
C SER A 176 1.86 -10.45 14.48
N ARG A 177 2.24 -11.56 13.85
CA ARG A 177 1.31 -12.37 13.06
C ARG A 177 0.11 -12.87 13.88
N HIS A 178 0.25 -13.02 15.20
CA HIS A 178 -0.78 -13.57 16.08
C HIS A 178 -1.96 -12.63 16.28
N ASP A 179 -1.78 -11.35 15.97
CA ASP A 179 -2.83 -10.35 16.00
C ASP A 179 -3.67 -10.33 14.72
N VAL A 180 -3.25 -11.08 13.67
CA VAL A 180 -4.00 -11.21 12.41
C VAL A 180 -4.99 -12.36 12.52
N LEU A 181 -6.27 -12.09 12.28
CA LEU A 181 -7.35 -13.05 12.49
C LEU A 181 -7.38 -14.20 11.49
N ASP A 182 -7.00 -13.98 10.23
CA ASP A 182 -6.92 -15.03 9.20
C ASP A 182 -5.45 -15.40 8.90
N GLN A 183 -4.88 -16.25 9.76
CA GLN A 183 -3.48 -16.67 9.66
C GLN A 183 -3.25 -17.78 8.63
N SER A 184 -4.23 -18.64 8.37
CA SER A 184 -4.07 -19.86 7.56
C SER A 184 -3.66 -19.55 6.11
N TRP A 185 -4.12 -18.44 5.58
CA TRP A 185 -3.78 -17.96 4.26
C TRP A 185 -2.32 -17.51 4.14
N PHE A 186 -1.80 -16.81 5.15
CA PHE A 186 -0.42 -16.32 5.13
C PHE A 186 0.60 -17.47 5.08
N GLU A 187 0.38 -18.54 5.82
CA GLU A 187 1.32 -19.67 5.88
C GLU A 187 1.59 -20.29 4.50
N GLY A 188 0.54 -20.48 3.69
CA GLY A 188 0.67 -21.00 2.34
C GLY A 188 1.43 -20.09 1.38
N VAL A 189 1.16 -18.78 1.44
CA VAL A 189 1.83 -17.77 0.59
C VAL A 189 3.30 -17.64 0.97
N VAL A 190 3.60 -17.60 2.27
CA VAL A 190 4.97 -17.49 2.79
C VAL A 190 5.80 -18.70 2.39
N LEU A 191 5.28 -19.91 2.59
CA LEU A 191 5.97 -21.16 2.21
C LEU A 191 6.34 -21.17 0.72
N LEU A 192 5.42 -20.75 -0.15
CA LEU A 192 5.67 -20.68 -1.59
C LEU A 192 6.69 -19.61 -1.95
N TYR A 193 6.61 -18.44 -1.32
CA TYR A 193 7.58 -17.36 -1.52
C TYR A 193 9.00 -17.75 -1.12
N GLU A 194 9.16 -18.33 0.09
CA GLU A 194 10.45 -18.78 0.61
C GLU A 194 11.04 -19.94 -0.19
N SER A 195 10.17 -20.79 -0.79
CA SER A 195 10.57 -21.81 -1.75
C SER A 195 11.01 -21.27 -3.11
N GLY A 196 11.00 -19.93 -3.31
CA GLY A 196 11.37 -19.27 -4.55
C GLY A 196 10.27 -19.25 -5.63
N PHE A 197 9.05 -19.70 -5.31
CA PHE A 197 7.96 -19.70 -6.25
C PHE A 197 7.30 -18.31 -6.32
N ARG A 198 7.10 -17.80 -7.55
CA ARG A 198 6.45 -16.51 -7.81
C ARG A 198 5.11 -16.73 -8.49
N PHE A 199 4.03 -16.24 -7.87
CA PHE A 199 2.70 -16.37 -8.45
C PHE A 199 2.55 -15.51 -9.70
N PRO A 200 2.09 -16.08 -10.85
CA PRO A 200 1.66 -15.29 -11.98
C PRO A 200 0.47 -14.39 -11.62
N THR A 201 0.47 -13.17 -12.13
CA THR A 201 -0.58 -12.15 -11.87
C THR A 201 -2.00 -12.65 -12.16
N VAL A 202 -2.16 -13.51 -13.18
CA VAL A 202 -3.46 -14.08 -13.57
C VAL A 202 -4.03 -15.02 -12.51
N LEU A 203 -3.20 -15.86 -11.88
CA LEU A 203 -3.64 -16.75 -10.80
C LEU A 203 -4.01 -15.95 -9.55
N ARG A 204 -3.29 -14.86 -9.30
CA ARG A 204 -3.60 -13.91 -8.22
C ARG A 204 -4.98 -13.29 -8.40
N GLY A 205 -5.31 -12.78 -9.59
CA GLY A 205 -6.63 -12.17 -9.86
C GLY A 205 -7.79 -13.12 -9.59
N GLY A 206 -7.66 -14.40 -9.96
CA GLY A 206 -8.66 -15.43 -9.67
C GLY A 206 -8.82 -15.73 -8.17
N TYR A 207 -7.70 -15.77 -7.45
CA TYR A 207 -7.69 -15.97 -6.01
C TYR A 207 -8.34 -14.80 -5.24
N GLU A 208 -7.93 -13.57 -5.54
CA GLU A 208 -8.45 -12.34 -4.93
C GLU A 208 -9.98 -12.20 -5.12
N LEU A 209 -10.46 -12.55 -6.31
CA LEU A 209 -11.89 -12.57 -6.57
C LEU A 209 -12.61 -13.62 -5.71
N GLY A 210 -12.02 -14.80 -5.55
CA GLY A 210 -12.57 -15.88 -4.72
C GLY A 210 -12.64 -15.50 -3.24
N GLU A 211 -11.57 -14.92 -2.69
CA GLU A 211 -11.50 -14.44 -1.30
C GLU A 211 -12.58 -13.38 -1.02
N ARG A 212 -12.72 -12.39 -1.92
CA ARG A 212 -13.70 -11.32 -1.78
C ARG A 212 -15.15 -11.81 -1.90
N MET A 213 -15.39 -12.85 -2.69
CA MET A 213 -16.70 -13.49 -2.77
C MET A 213 -17.05 -14.24 -1.49
N LEU A 214 -16.08 -14.80 -0.78
CA LEU A 214 -16.29 -15.43 0.53
C LEU A 214 -16.63 -14.41 1.63
N HIS A 215 -16.06 -13.20 1.57
CA HIS A 215 -16.27 -12.11 2.54
C HIS A 215 -17.25 -11.02 2.03
N LYS A 216 -18.16 -11.37 1.15
CA LYS A 216 -19.12 -10.45 0.50
C LYS A 216 -20.02 -9.68 1.47
N ASP A 217 -20.24 -10.19 2.68
CA ASP A 217 -21.14 -9.59 3.66
C ASP A 217 -20.61 -8.27 4.25
N GLU A 218 -19.33 -7.97 4.02
CA GLU A 218 -18.65 -6.76 4.53
C GLU A 218 -18.57 -5.63 3.51
N ARG A 219 -18.81 -5.92 2.21
CA ARG A 219 -18.60 -4.99 1.10
C ARG A 219 -19.75 -5.04 0.11
N SER A 220 -20.06 -3.88 -0.50
CA SER A 220 -21.01 -3.85 -1.62
C SER A 220 -20.40 -4.48 -2.88
N TRP A 221 -21.24 -5.02 -3.77
CA TRP A 221 -20.79 -5.56 -5.07
C TRP A 221 -20.00 -4.54 -5.90
N GLY A 222 -20.38 -3.25 -5.84
CA GLY A 222 -19.64 -2.17 -6.50
C GLY A 222 -18.22 -2.06 -5.97
N GLN A 223 -18.03 -2.04 -4.65
CA GLN A 223 -16.71 -2.01 -4.03
C GLN A 223 -15.86 -3.24 -4.35
N ILE A 224 -16.46 -4.44 -4.41
CA ILE A 224 -15.78 -5.68 -4.79
C ILE A 224 -15.28 -5.60 -6.25
N VAL A 225 -16.12 -5.13 -7.17
CA VAL A 225 -15.78 -5.00 -8.60
C VAL A 225 -14.69 -3.93 -8.78
N ASP A 226 -14.86 -2.76 -8.20
CA ASP A 226 -13.90 -1.65 -8.31
C ASP A 226 -12.52 -2.04 -7.76
N GLN A 227 -12.47 -2.62 -6.57
CA GLN A 227 -11.22 -3.09 -5.97
C GLN A 227 -10.58 -4.26 -6.74
N SER A 228 -11.39 -5.13 -7.39
CA SER A 228 -10.86 -6.22 -8.21
C SER A 228 -10.28 -5.70 -9.53
N LEU A 229 -10.92 -4.71 -10.14
CA LEU A 229 -10.41 -4.03 -11.34
C LEU A 229 -9.13 -3.23 -11.01
N GLU A 230 -9.09 -2.60 -9.86
CA GLU A 230 -7.92 -1.85 -9.38
C GLU A 230 -6.70 -2.76 -9.20
N GLN A 231 -6.88 -3.96 -8.68
CA GLN A 231 -5.80 -4.94 -8.51
C GLN A 231 -5.35 -5.64 -9.79
N LEU A 232 -6.19 -5.66 -10.81
CA LEU A 232 -5.79 -6.07 -12.16
C LEU A 232 -5.16 -4.91 -12.95
N SER A 233 -5.20 -3.71 -12.40
CA SER A 233 -4.61 -2.52 -12.99
C SER A 233 -3.08 -2.61 -13.07
N PRO A 234 -2.46 -2.02 -14.10
CA PRO A 234 -1.00 -1.86 -14.19
C PRO A 234 -0.37 -1.13 -13.00
N ILE A 235 -1.18 -0.35 -12.27
CA ILE A 235 -0.73 0.42 -11.09
C ILE A 235 -0.82 -0.36 -9.78
N ALA A 236 -1.41 -1.56 -9.77
CA ALA A 236 -1.46 -2.40 -8.59
C ALA A 236 -0.06 -2.90 -8.15
N PRO A 237 0.14 -3.18 -6.86
CA PRO A 237 1.36 -3.81 -6.36
C PRO A 237 1.64 -5.13 -7.07
N SER A 238 2.92 -5.43 -7.29
CA SER A 238 3.32 -6.68 -7.94
C SER A 238 3.05 -7.89 -7.03
N SER A 239 2.96 -9.07 -7.63
CA SER A 239 2.85 -10.32 -6.87
C SER A 239 4.08 -10.57 -6.00
N VAL A 240 5.26 -10.11 -6.43
CA VAL A 240 6.51 -10.24 -5.67
C VAL A 240 6.46 -9.37 -4.42
N LEU A 241 6.02 -8.11 -4.56
CA LEU A 241 5.84 -7.22 -3.41
C LEU A 241 4.86 -7.82 -2.40
N ILE A 242 3.68 -8.24 -2.84
CA ILE A 242 2.65 -8.82 -1.97
C ILE A 242 3.15 -10.07 -1.23
N GLN A 243 3.89 -10.95 -1.91
CA GLN A 243 4.47 -12.13 -1.27
C GLN A 243 5.54 -11.76 -0.24
N SER A 244 6.38 -10.77 -0.53
CA SER A 244 7.40 -10.29 0.41
C SER A 244 6.80 -9.59 1.63
N GLU A 245 5.74 -8.80 1.44
CA GLU A 245 4.96 -8.21 2.54
C GLU A 245 4.33 -9.29 3.42
N SER A 246 3.77 -10.35 2.82
CA SER A 246 3.22 -11.49 3.57
C SER A 246 4.30 -12.18 4.41
N ALA A 247 5.48 -12.45 3.84
CA ALA A 247 6.60 -13.04 4.56
C ALA A 247 7.06 -12.12 5.70
N TYR A 248 7.09 -10.82 5.47
CA TYR A 248 7.45 -9.85 6.49
C TYR A 248 6.44 -9.87 7.67
N ILE A 249 5.14 -9.85 7.41
CA ILE A 249 4.09 -9.94 8.45
C ILE A 249 4.28 -11.24 9.26
N TYR A 250 4.54 -12.35 8.58
CA TYR A 250 4.70 -13.65 9.22
C TYR A 250 5.88 -13.72 10.19
N HIS A 251 6.98 -13.02 9.88
CA HIS A 251 8.21 -13.04 10.69
C HIS A 251 8.36 -11.84 11.63
N PHE A 252 7.50 -10.84 11.51
CA PHE A 252 7.61 -9.65 12.33
C PHE A 252 7.20 -9.92 13.78
N GLU A 253 8.00 -9.39 14.71
CA GLU A 253 7.72 -9.38 16.12
C GLU A 253 8.11 -8.02 16.72
N ALA A 254 7.16 -7.26 17.22
CA ALA A 254 7.37 -5.93 17.81
C ALA A 254 8.39 -5.94 18.95
N SER A 255 8.42 -7.03 19.72
CA SER A 255 9.34 -7.24 20.84
C SER A 255 10.82 -7.14 20.48
N ARG A 256 11.19 -7.38 19.21
CA ARG A 256 12.59 -7.24 18.74
C ARG A 256 13.10 -5.80 18.76
N PHE A 257 12.20 -4.82 18.87
CA PHE A 257 12.52 -3.39 18.81
C PHE A 257 12.43 -2.68 20.18
N VAL A 258 12.19 -3.42 21.25
CA VAL A 258 12.21 -2.89 22.62
C VAL A 258 13.54 -2.20 22.92
N GLY A 259 13.47 -0.98 23.44
CA GLY A 259 14.64 -0.15 23.75
C GLY A 259 15.35 0.47 22.54
N LYS A 260 14.93 0.15 21.30
CA LYS A 260 15.57 0.66 20.08
C LYS A 260 14.97 1.97 19.57
N LEU A 261 13.81 2.37 20.06
CA LEU A 261 13.10 3.57 19.60
C LEU A 261 13.51 4.87 20.31
N GLY A 262 14.29 4.79 21.39
CA GLY A 262 14.68 5.98 22.16
C GLY A 262 13.47 6.68 22.77
N ASN A 263 13.36 8.01 22.55
CA ASN A 263 12.25 8.83 23.06
C ASN A 263 11.07 8.94 22.05
N THR A 264 11.08 8.19 20.97
CA THR A 264 9.97 8.17 20.01
C THR A 264 8.66 7.91 20.74
N LYS A 265 7.70 8.82 20.63
CA LYS A 265 6.35 8.62 21.17
C LYS A 265 5.55 7.72 20.25
N MET A 266 4.64 6.94 20.80
CA MET A 266 3.77 6.04 20.02
C MET A 266 2.33 6.19 20.48
N ALA A 267 1.38 6.05 19.57
CA ALA A 267 -0.02 5.89 19.88
C ALA A 267 -0.65 4.81 19.00
N PHE A 268 -1.66 4.12 19.54
CA PHE A 268 -2.41 3.11 18.82
C PHE A 268 -3.84 3.61 18.61
N ILE A 269 -4.30 3.53 17.34
CA ILE A 269 -5.66 3.84 16.92
C ILE A 269 -6.19 2.64 16.14
N GLY A 270 -7.46 2.28 16.31
CA GLY A 270 -8.05 1.17 15.56
C GLY A 270 -9.54 1.04 15.76
N ASN A 271 -10.14 0.09 15.05
CA ASN A 271 -11.56 -0.19 15.12
C ASN A 271 -11.82 -1.48 15.91
N PRO A 272 -12.59 -1.45 17.03
CA PRO A 272 -12.92 -2.67 17.79
C PRO A 272 -13.70 -3.72 16.99
N ARG A 273 -14.22 -3.37 15.81
CA ARG A 273 -14.92 -4.28 14.90
C ARG A 273 -14.07 -4.75 13.72
N ASP A 274 -12.78 -4.45 13.76
CA ASP A 274 -11.83 -4.90 12.75
C ASP A 274 -11.84 -6.43 12.66
N LYS A 275 -11.96 -6.97 11.45
CA LYS A 275 -12.00 -8.41 11.21
C LYS A 275 -10.73 -8.95 10.56
N THR A 276 -9.77 -8.07 10.34
CA THR A 276 -8.44 -8.40 9.80
C THR A 276 -7.41 -8.46 10.90
N VAL A 277 -7.42 -7.45 11.78
CA VAL A 277 -6.53 -7.38 12.96
C VAL A 277 -7.39 -7.38 14.22
N ASP A 278 -7.06 -8.26 15.17
CA ASP A 278 -7.68 -8.25 16.48
C ASP A 278 -7.28 -7.00 17.23
N TYR A 279 -8.22 -6.07 17.37
CA TYR A 279 -8.00 -4.76 17.97
C TYR A 279 -7.46 -4.85 19.40
N GLU A 280 -8.09 -5.67 20.24
CA GLU A 280 -7.73 -5.77 21.65
C GLU A 280 -6.34 -6.39 21.82
N THR A 281 -6.09 -7.49 21.12
CA THR A 281 -4.80 -8.20 21.17
C THR A 281 -3.66 -7.33 20.64
N ALA A 282 -3.84 -6.68 19.49
CA ALA A 282 -2.83 -5.80 18.90
C ALA A 282 -2.54 -4.60 19.79
N ARG A 283 -3.59 -3.90 20.28
CA ARG A 283 -3.46 -2.78 21.22
C ARG A 283 -2.65 -3.19 22.46
N ASP A 284 -3.06 -4.28 23.11
CA ASP A 284 -2.42 -4.73 24.34
C ASP A 284 -0.97 -5.14 24.10
N THR A 285 -0.69 -5.84 22.99
CA THR A 285 0.68 -6.23 22.63
C THR A 285 1.57 -5.01 22.40
N TRP A 286 1.11 -4.00 21.64
CA TRP A 286 1.87 -2.75 21.45
C TRP A 286 2.11 -2.03 22.76
N SER A 287 1.07 -1.86 23.59
CA SER A 287 1.14 -1.14 24.86
C SER A 287 2.07 -1.81 25.87
N LEU A 288 1.97 -3.13 25.98
CA LEU A 288 2.85 -3.90 26.89
C LEU A 288 4.30 -3.94 26.39
N THR A 289 4.50 -3.98 25.08
CA THR A 289 5.84 -4.05 24.47
C THR A 289 6.58 -2.71 24.58
N PHE A 290 5.88 -1.58 24.38
CA PHE A 290 6.49 -0.24 24.33
C PHE A 290 5.97 0.70 25.41
N GLN A 291 5.82 0.23 26.65
CA GLN A 291 5.28 1.00 27.77
C GLN A 291 5.90 2.39 27.93
N ALA A 292 7.21 2.50 27.72
CA ALA A 292 7.94 3.78 27.85
C ALA A 292 7.68 4.75 26.69
N ASN A 293 7.24 4.25 25.55
CA ASN A 293 7.01 5.03 24.33
C ASN A 293 5.52 5.32 24.11
N MET A 294 4.63 4.44 24.59
CA MET A 294 3.19 4.54 24.37
C MET A 294 2.60 5.70 25.18
N VAL A 295 2.00 6.64 24.47
CA VAL A 295 1.37 7.84 25.06
C VAL A 295 -0.16 7.77 25.02
N SER A 296 -0.72 6.95 24.12
CA SER A 296 -2.15 6.67 24.02
C SER A 296 -2.38 5.37 23.28
N ASP A 297 -3.22 4.50 23.80
CA ASP A 297 -3.48 3.17 23.25
C ASP A 297 -4.97 2.81 23.11
N ASP A 298 -5.90 3.69 23.50
CA ASP A 298 -7.34 3.48 23.42
C ASP A 298 -8.02 4.51 22.49
N LEU A 299 -7.43 4.77 21.33
CA LEU A 299 -8.03 5.62 20.31
C LEU A 299 -8.87 4.77 19.36
N ARG A 300 -10.19 4.99 19.34
CA ARG A 300 -11.13 4.15 18.61
C ARG A 300 -11.70 4.85 17.38
N THR A 301 -11.70 4.15 16.27
CA THR A 301 -12.32 4.59 15.01
C THR A 301 -13.74 4.01 14.85
N ASP A 302 -14.53 4.07 15.91
CA ASP A 302 -15.91 3.61 15.90
C ASP A 302 -16.71 4.29 14.78
N GLY A 303 -17.41 3.47 13.97
CA GLY A 303 -18.19 3.94 12.82
C GLY A 303 -17.41 4.13 11.53
N ALA A 304 -16.09 3.99 11.54
CA ALA A 304 -15.31 3.97 10.30
C ALA A 304 -15.60 2.69 9.51
N ARG A 305 -15.66 2.83 8.17
CA ARG A 305 -15.92 1.71 7.26
C ARG A 305 -15.10 1.86 5.96
N PRO A 306 -14.60 0.74 5.39
CA PRO A 306 -14.53 -0.61 6.00
C PRO A 306 -13.76 -0.59 7.31
N GLU A 307 -14.02 -1.51 8.23
CA GLU A 307 -13.50 -1.45 9.60
C GLU A 307 -11.97 -1.46 9.68
N HIS A 308 -11.29 -2.19 8.80
CA HIS A 308 -9.83 -2.26 8.74
C HIS A 308 -9.22 -1.18 7.83
N ALA A 309 -9.64 -1.11 6.57
CA ALA A 309 -9.02 -0.24 5.56
C ALA A 309 -9.72 1.13 5.46
N SER A 310 -9.86 1.83 6.57
CA SER A 310 -10.79 2.95 6.66
C SER A 310 -10.22 4.37 6.61
N PRO A 311 -8.91 4.67 6.77
CA PRO A 311 -8.48 6.06 6.89
C PRO A 311 -8.82 6.92 5.67
N GLY A 312 -8.71 6.38 4.46
CA GLY A 312 -9.10 7.08 3.23
C GLY A 312 -10.62 7.17 3.01
N TRP A 313 -11.37 6.14 3.44
CA TRP A 313 -12.82 6.04 3.24
C TRP A 313 -13.65 6.77 4.29
N SER A 314 -13.15 6.86 5.50
CA SER A 314 -13.83 7.45 6.65
C SER A 314 -13.00 8.55 7.33
N PRO A 315 -12.41 9.51 6.59
CA PRO A 315 -11.49 10.50 7.16
C PRO A 315 -12.14 11.38 8.23
N PHE A 316 -13.46 11.53 8.19
CA PHE A 316 -14.23 12.28 9.19
C PHE A 316 -14.19 11.66 10.58
N VAL A 317 -13.95 10.34 10.69
CA VAL A 317 -13.75 9.65 11.97
C VAL A 317 -12.33 9.85 12.47
N TYR A 318 -11.34 9.76 11.59
CA TYR A 318 -9.93 9.83 11.93
C TYR A 318 -9.44 11.25 12.27
N ARG A 319 -9.86 12.24 11.48
CA ARG A 319 -9.36 13.61 11.60
C ARG A 319 -9.48 14.19 13.01
N PRO A 320 -10.64 14.16 13.68
CA PRO A 320 -10.76 14.73 15.04
C PRO A 320 -9.88 14.01 16.05
N ILE A 321 -9.67 12.70 15.91
CA ILE A 321 -8.79 11.92 16.80
C ILE A 321 -7.34 12.33 16.60
N ILE A 322 -6.90 12.40 15.33
CA ILE A 322 -5.53 12.80 14.97
C ILE A 322 -5.25 14.25 15.42
N GLU A 323 -6.18 15.16 15.20
CA GLU A 323 -6.05 16.57 15.60
C GLU A 323 -5.90 16.71 17.12
N LYS A 324 -6.78 16.05 17.88
CA LYS A 324 -6.71 16.04 19.34
C LYS A 324 -5.36 15.49 19.82
N LEU A 325 -4.93 14.35 19.27
CA LEU A 325 -3.66 13.74 19.63
C LEU A 325 -2.46 14.65 19.32
N GLN A 326 -2.46 15.31 18.17
CA GLN A 326 -1.41 16.27 17.81
C GLN A 326 -1.39 17.48 18.73
N ASP A 327 -2.54 18.02 19.11
CA ASP A 327 -2.64 19.17 20.00
C ASP A 327 -2.15 18.84 21.42
N GLU A 328 -2.39 17.62 21.89
CA GLU A 328 -1.90 17.12 23.19
C GLU A 328 -0.38 16.87 23.18
N LEU A 329 0.15 16.27 22.13
CA LEU A 329 1.56 15.86 22.07
C LEU A 329 2.50 16.95 21.58
N PHE A 330 2.03 17.81 20.68
CA PHE A 330 2.81 18.83 19.99
C PHE A 330 2.08 20.19 20.00
N PRO A 331 1.82 20.78 21.17
CA PRO A 331 1.11 22.05 21.26
C PRO A 331 1.83 23.14 20.47
N LEU A 332 1.07 23.96 19.75
CA LEU A 332 1.64 25.11 19.03
C LEU A 332 2.19 26.13 20.03
N PRO A 333 3.36 26.76 19.74
CA PRO A 333 3.88 27.84 20.52
C PRO A 333 2.83 28.95 20.64
N GLY A 334 2.30 29.20 21.83
CA GLY A 334 1.29 30.23 22.11
C GLY A 334 -0.15 29.74 22.33
N GLY A 335 -0.44 28.41 22.20
CA GLY A 335 -1.79 27.87 22.43
C GLY A 335 -2.20 27.68 23.91
N GLY A 336 -1.35 28.02 24.87
CA GLY A 336 -1.58 27.84 26.33
C GLY A 336 -2.30 28.97 27.05
N GLY A 337 -2.84 29.96 26.35
CA GLY A 337 -3.61 31.05 26.97
C GLY A 337 -5.12 30.80 26.81
N LYS A 338 -5.80 30.42 27.89
CA LYS A 338 -7.24 30.65 28.01
C LYS A 338 -7.50 32.11 27.66
N MET A 339 -8.10 32.38 26.49
CA MET A 339 -8.74 33.66 26.26
C MET A 339 -9.87 33.78 27.31
N THR A 340 -9.59 34.40 28.42
CA THR A 340 -10.64 34.98 29.28
C THR A 340 -11.30 36.06 28.42
N ALA A 341 -12.55 35.81 28.04
CA ALA A 341 -13.40 36.81 27.39
C ALA A 341 -13.47 38.05 28.32
N PHE A 342 -13.17 39.20 27.70
CA PHE A 342 -13.62 40.49 28.20
C PHE A 342 -14.96 40.82 27.59
#